data_e458f08543069c73f6897457edc32dd2
#
_entry.id   e458f08543069c73f6897457edc32dd2
#
_cell.length_a   1.000
_cell.length_b   1.000
_cell.length_c   1.000
_cell.angle_alpha   90.00
_cell.angle_beta   90.00
_cell.angle_gamma   90.00
#
_symmetry.space_group_name_H-M   'P 1'
#
loop_
_entity.id
_entity.type
_entity.pdbx_description
1 polymer ?
#
loop_
_entity_poly.entity_id
_entity_poly.type
_entity_poly.pdbx_seq_one_letter_code
_entity_poly.pdbx_strand_id
1 'polypeptide(L)'
;MRKAEGGARSTAYTSCFSAGEICDEYRPIFWYLKATKKEYEEYFRIKNSRCYDEYGLKRTGCVGCPFGRNLMQELETIRIYEPRLYVAVNNIFGNSYAYTEAYRDFVNEQRRLERERVND
;
A
#
# COMPACT_ATOMS: atom_id res chain seq x y z
N MET A 1 3.24 5.56 12.31
CA MET A 1 3.87 4.32 11.77
C MET A 1 4.15 3.37 12.91
N ARG A 2 3.78 2.11 12.77
CA ARG A 2 4.08 1.03 13.73
C ARG A 2 5.07 0.04 13.11
N LYS A 3 6.00 -0.49 13.90
CA LYS A 3 6.96 -1.52 13.45
C LYS A 3 6.25 -2.74 12.88
N ALA A 4 5.14 -3.14 13.50
CA ALA A 4 4.34 -4.29 13.10
C ALA A 4 3.62 -4.16 11.75
N GLU A 5 3.59 -2.98 11.14
CA GLU A 5 2.98 -2.80 9.81
C GLU A 5 3.81 -3.38 8.67
N GLY A 6 5.10 -3.57 8.90
CA GLY A 6 6.04 -4.03 7.87
C GLY A 6 6.29 -2.99 6.76
N GLY A 7 7.08 -3.40 5.78
CA GLY A 7 7.46 -2.56 4.64
C GLY A 7 8.72 -1.73 4.87
N ALA A 8 9.20 -1.08 3.82
CA ALA A 8 10.50 -0.39 3.81
C ALA A 8 10.68 0.63 4.94
N ARG A 9 9.65 1.41 5.25
CA ARG A 9 9.73 2.41 6.33
C ARG A 9 9.88 1.77 7.70
N SER A 10 9.17 0.68 7.98
CA SER A 10 9.24 0.02 9.29
C SER A 10 10.54 -0.74 9.49
N THR A 11 11.18 -1.19 8.42
CA THR A 11 12.50 -1.82 8.46
C THR A 11 13.63 -0.82 8.59
N ALA A 12 13.48 0.38 8.05
CA ALA A 12 14.47 1.45 8.12
C ALA A 12 14.70 1.99 9.56
N TYR A 13 13.72 1.79 10.45
CA TYR A 13 13.81 2.29 11.83
C TYR A 13 13.88 1.16 12.83
N THR A 14 14.76 1.30 13.82
CA THR A 14 14.98 0.32 14.90
C THR A 14 14.43 0.79 16.25
N SER A 15 14.05 2.06 16.37
CA SER A 15 13.59 2.69 17.61
C SER A 15 12.41 3.63 17.37
N CYS A 16 11.67 3.91 18.44
CA CYS A 16 10.62 4.94 18.45
C CYS A 16 11.21 6.36 18.40
N PHE A 17 12.50 6.53 18.66
CA PHE A 17 13.21 7.80 18.63
C PHE A 17 14.40 7.72 17.68
N SER A 18 14.65 8.79 16.94
CA SER A 18 15.85 8.98 16.13
C SER A 18 16.29 10.43 16.24
N ALA A 19 17.54 10.65 16.67
CA ALA A 19 18.16 11.97 16.63
C ALA A 19 18.48 12.34 15.18
N GLY A 20 18.21 13.57 14.80
CA GLY A 20 18.49 14.11 13.48
C GLY A 20 19.33 15.40 13.56
N GLU A 21 19.98 15.76 12.46
CA GLU A 21 20.78 16.99 12.40
C GLU A 21 19.93 18.26 12.46
N ILE A 22 18.72 18.21 11.86
CA ILE A 22 17.82 19.37 11.79
C ILE A 22 16.72 19.26 12.84
N CYS A 23 16.18 18.07 13.04
CA CYS A 23 15.14 17.80 14.04
C CYS A 23 15.18 16.33 14.47
N ASP A 24 14.80 16.10 15.72
CA ASP A 24 14.59 14.77 16.25
C ASP A 24 13.24 14.20 15.78
N GLU A 25 13.21 12.90 15.52
CA GLU A 25 11.97 12.20 15.17
C GLU A 25 11.50 11.31 16.31
N TYR A 26 10.26 11.47 16.73
CA TYR A 26 9.62 10.62 17.71
C TYR A 26 8.38 9.93 17.11
N ARG A 27 8.29 8.60 17.31
CA ARG A 27 7.22 7.74 16.79
C ARG A 27 6.48 7.06 17.94
N PRO A 28 5.51 7.74 18.58
CA PRO A 28 4.92 7.29 19.86
C PRO A 28 4.23 5.92 19.79
N ILE A 29 3.72 5.51 18.63
CA ILE A 29 3.04 4.23 18.44
C ILE A 29 3.93 3.17 17.77
N PHE A 30 5.24 3.37 17.72
CA PHE A 30 6.16 2.51 16.96
C PHE A 30 6.10 1.04 17.39
N TRP A 31 6.03 0.79 18.70
CA TRP A 31 6.01 -0.55 19.27
C TRP A 31 4.62 -1.16 19.43
N TYR A 32 3.56 -0.43 19.06
CA TYR A 32 2.19 -0.93 19.19
C TYR A 32 1.95 -2.12 18.26
N LEU A 33 1.49 -3.22 18.86
CA LEU A 33 1.10 -4.42 18.14
C LEU A 33 -0.28 -4.24 17.48
N LYS A 34 -0.61 -5.15 16.59
CA LYS A 34 -1.94 -5.19 15.96
C LYS A 34 -3.05 -5.40 17.01
N ALA A 35 -2.78 -6.25 18.01
CA ALA A 35 -3.71 -6.50 19.12
C ALA A 35 -3.99 -5.22 19.91
N THR A 36 -2.95 -4.49 20.33
CA THR A 36 -3.07 -3.23 21.07
C THR A 36 -3.89 -2.19 20.28
N LYS A 37 -3.66 -2.10 18.95
CA LYS A 37 -4.45 -1.23 18.09
C LYS A 37 -5.93 -1.63 18.12
N LYS A 38 -6.23 -2.92 18.01
CA LYS A 38 -7.59 -3.44 18.00
C LYS A 38 -8.30 -3.17 19.33
N GLU A 39 -7.65 -3.44 20.47
CA GLU A 39 -8.18 -3.13 21.79
C GLU A 39 -8.52 -1.64 21.95
N TYR A 40 -7.65 -0.76 21.47
CA TYR A 40 -7.89 0.68 21.49
C TYR A 40 -9.11 1.07 20.64
N GLU A 41 -9.20 0.54 19.41
CA GLU A 41 -10.32 0.80 18.52
C GLU A 41 -11.66 0.30 19.11
N GLU A 42 -11.66 -0.86 19.75
CA GLU A 42 -12.83 -1.43 20.42
C GLU A 42 -13.24 -0.60 21.66
N TYR A 43 -12.27 -0.25 22.50
CA TYR A 43 -12.51 0.54 23.70
C TYR A 43 -13.13 1.90 23.39
N PHE A 44 -12.59 2.61 22.42
CA PHE A 44 -13.08 3.93 22.00
C PHE A 44 -14.19 3.87 20.94
N ARG A 45 -14.62 2.68 20.54
CA ARG A 45 -15.62 2.46 19.48
C ARG A 45 -15.30 3.19 18.19
N ILE A 46 -14.03 3.19 17.79
CA ILE A 46 -13.56 3.85 16.58
C ILE A 46 -14.01 3.03 15.37
N LYS A 47 -14.76 3.67 14.47
CA LYS A 47 -15.11 3.07 13.17
C LYS A 47 -13.97 3.27 12.19
N ASN A 48 -13.59 2.21 11.50
CA ASN A 48 -12.65 2.31 10.40
C ASN A 48 -13.27 3.00 9.18
N SER A 49 -12.44 3.37 8.23
CA SER A 49 -12.91 3.85 6.94
C SER A 49 -13.67 2.74 6.20
N ARG A 50 -14.70 3.10 5.43
CA ARG A 50 -15.45 2.19 4.54
C ARG A 50 -14.53 1.37 3.64
N CYS A 51 -13.37 1.92 3.26
CA CYS A 51 -12.37 1.20 2.48
C CYS A 51 -11.94 -0.13 3.11
N TYR A 52 -11.88 -0.22 4.43
CA TYR A 52 -11.51 -1.43 5.15
C TYR A 52 -12.71 -2.32 5.45
N ASP A 53 -13.79 -1.73 5.97
CA ASP A 53 -14.92 -2.49 6.50
C ASP A 53 -15.91 -2.93 5.40
N GLU A 54 -16.12 -2.09 4.38
CA GLU A 54 -17.09 -2.37 3.31
C GLU A 54 -16.41 -2.82 2.02
N TYR A 55 -15.30 -2.17 1.62
CA TYR A 55 -14.65 -2.47 0.34
C TYR A 55 -13.61 -3.59 0.43
N GLY A 56 -13.27 -4.03 1.65
CA GLY A 56 -12.35 -5.14 1.90
C GLY A 56 -10.88 -4.85 1.55
N LEU A 57 -10.49 -3.58 1.42
CA LEU A 57 -9.11 -3.22 1.16
C LEU A 57 -8.24 -3.44 2.40
N LYS A 58 -7.10 -4.07 2.23
CA LYS A 58 -6.13 -4.30 3.32
C LYS A 58 -5.29 -3.08 3.66
N ARG A 59 -5.05 -2.24 2.67
CA ARG A 59 -4.28 -0.99 2.79
C ARG A 59 -4.88 0.02 1.81
N THR A 60 -4.86 1.28 2.23
CA THR A 60 -5.20 2.40 1.38
C THR A 60 -3.94 3.23 1.12
N GLY A 61 -3.79 3.69 -0.09
CA GLY A 61 -2.76 4.62 -0.53
C GLY A 61 -3.37 5.77 -1.30
N CYS A 62 -2.61 6.38 -2.20
CA CYS A 62 -3.17 7.31 -3.17
C CYS A 62 -4.07 6.52 -4.13
N VAL A 63 -5.34 6.88 -4.19
CA VAL A 63 -6.30 6.19 -5.04
C VAL A 63 -5.89 6.24 -6.51
N GLY A 64 -5.91 5.08 -7.15
CA GLY A 64 -5.54 4.97 -8.56
C GLY A 64 -4.06 5.21 -8.86
N CYS A 65 -3.17 5.18 -7.87
CA CYS A 65 -1.75 5.37 -8.10
C CYS A 65 -1.19 4.30 -9.04
N PRO A 66 -0.59 4.66 -10.19
CA PRO A 66 -0.02 3.70 -11.13
C PRO A 66 1.07 2.80 -10.55
N PHE A 67 1.71 3.24 -9.47
CA PHE A 67 2.75 2.48 -8.75
C PHE A 67 2.21 1.66 -7.57
N GLY A 68 0.89 1.63 -7.39
CA GLY A 68 0.24 0.83 -6.35
C GLY A 68 0.51 -0.67 -6.53
N ARG A 69 0.86 -1.38 -5.46
CA ARG A 69 1.14 -2.84 -5.53
C ARG A 69 -0.08 -3.64 -5.98
N ASN A 70 -1.25 -3.21 -5.58
CA ASN A 70 -2.53 -3.89 -5.82
C ASN A 70 -3.42 -3.04 -6.74
N LEU A 71 -2.82 -2.33 -7.70
CA LEU A 71 -3.52 -1.39 -8.57
C LEU A 71 -4.79 -1.99 -9.18
N MET A 72 -4.71 -3.19 -9.75
CA MET A 72 -5.85 -3.81 -10.42
C MET A 72 -7.00 -4.14 -9.45
N GLN A 73 -6.66 -4.62 -8.26
CA GLN A 73 -7.66 -4.87 -7.22
C GLN A 73 -8.28 -3.56 -6.72
N GLU A 74 -7.50 -2.52 -6.55
CA GLU A 74 -7.99 -1.19 -6.15
C GLU A 74 -8.89 -0.58 -7.22
N LEU A 75 -8.50 -0.65 -8.51
CA LEU A 75 -9.31 -0.16 -9.63
C LEU A 75 -10.64 -0.90 -9.72
N GLU A 76 -10.64 -2.22 -9.57
CA GLU A 76 -11.88 -3.01 -9.56
C GLU A 76 -12.77 -2.63 -8.36
N THR A 77 -12.17 -2.45 -7.20
CA THR A 77 -12.89 -2.04 -5.99
C THR A 77 -13.56 -0.68 -6.18
N ILE A 78 -12.83 0.33 -6.65
CA ILE A 78 -13.41 1.66 -6.88
C ILE A 78 -14.41 1.67 -8.05
N ARG A 79 -14.26 0.80 -9.02
CA ARG A 79 -15.24 0.64 -10.10
C ARG A 79 -16.60 0.21 -9.56
N ILE A 80 -16.61 -0.70 -8.59
CA ILE A 80 -17.82 -1.23 -7.98
C ILE A 80 -18.43 -0.24 -6.98
N TYR A 81 -17.63 0.29 -6.06
CA TYR A 81 -18.13 1.07 -4.93
C TYR A 81 -18.13 2.58 -5.15
N GLU A 82 -17.23 3.08 -6.00
CA GLU A 82 -17.03 4.51 -6.24
C GLU A 82 -16.87 4.81 -7.76
N PRO A 83 -17.90 4.54 -8.59
CA PRO A 83 -17.77 4.61 -10.05
C PRO A 83 -17.37 6.00 -10.58
N ARG A 84 -17.76 7.07 -9.91
CA ARG A 84 -17.32 8.43 -10.28
C ARG A 84 -15.82 8.62 -10.08
N LEU A 85 -15.28 8.08 -9.00
CA LEU A 85 -13.86 8.12 -8.71
C LEU A 85 -13.08 7.26 -9.71
N TYR A 86 -13.61 6.08 -10.07
CA TYR A 86 -13.04 5.23 -11.12
C TYR A 86 -12.89 5.98 -12.45
N VAL A 87 -13.93 6.68 -12.90
CA VAL A 87 -13.87 7.50 -14.13
C VAL A 87 -12.82 8.60 -14.00
N ALA A 88 -12.77 9.31 -12.88
CA ALA A 88 -11.80 10.37 -12.65
C ALA A 88 -10.35 9.88 -12.70
N VAL A 89 -10.02 8.77 -12.01
CA VAL A 89 -8.65 8.23 -12.02
C VAL A 89 -8.25 7.67 -13.38
N ASN A 90 -9.18 7.08 -14.13
CA ASN A 90 -8.90 6.63 -15.49
C ASN A 90 -8.64 7.79 -16.45
N ASN A 91 -9.36 8.89 -16.31
CA ASN A 91 -9.10 10.10 -17.11
C ASN A 91 -7.71 10.70 -16.84
N ILE A 92 -7.26 10.62 -15.58
CA ILE A 92 -5.95 11.16 -15.17
C ILE A 92 -4.81 10.20 -15.52
N PHE A 93 -4.97 8.92 -15.23
CA PHE A 93 -3.88 7.94 -15.23
C PHE A 93 -4.02 6.82 -16.26
N GLY A 94 -5.05 6.82 -17.11
CA GLY A 94 -5.34 5.71 -18.02
C GLY A 94 -4.13 5.31 -18.89
N ASN A 95 -3.42 6.28 -19.46
CA ASN A 95 -2.21 6.02 -20.23
C ASN A 95 -1.08 5.43 -19.37
N SER A 96 -0.96 5.88 -18.13
CA SER A 96 0.04 5.37 -17.19
C SER A 96 -0.27 3.93 -16.77
N TYR A 97 -1.54 3.56 -16.67
CA TYR A 97 -1.94 2.18 -16.36
C TYR A 97 -1.50 1.21 -17.46
N ALA A 98 -1.78 1.54 -18.71
CA ALA A 98 -1.38 0.72 -19.84
C ALA A 98 0.15 0.51 -19.89
N TYR A 99 0.92 1.59 -19.71
CA TYR A 99 2.38 1.51 -19.65
C TYR A 99 2.88 0.67 -18.47
N THR A 100 2.30 0.83 -17.29
CA THR A 100 2.73 0.08 -16.09
C THR A 100 2.46 -1.40 -16.22
N GLU A 101 1.35 -1.81 -16.79
CA GLU A 101 1.01 -3.20 -17.08
C GLU A 101 2.00 -3.80 -18.09
N ALA A 102 2.18 -3.17 -19.23
CA ALA A 102 3.14 -3.60 -20.26
C ALA A 102 4.57 -3.71 -19.71
N TYR A 103 5.00 -2.77 -18.88
CA TYR A 103 6.32 -2.80 -18.27
C TYR A 103 6.47 -3.95 -17.26
N ARG A 104 5.46 -4.24 -16.45
CA ARG A 104 5.46 -5.39 -15.54
C ARG A 104 5.56 -6.70 -16.29
N ASP A 105 4.81 -6.84 -17.37
CA ASP A 105 4.82 -8.04 -18.21
C ASP A 105 6.20 -8.23 -18.84
N PHE A 106 6.79 -7.18 -19.37
CA PHE A 106 8.17 -7.21 -19.89
C PHE A 106 9.18 -7.66 -18.83
N VAL A 107 9.16 -7.08 -17.63
CA VAL A 107 10.09 -7.43 -16.55
C VAL A 107 9.89 -8.89 -16.10
N ASN A 108 8.65 -9.35 -16.01
CA ASN A 108 8.35 -10.72 -15.62
C ASN A 108 8.87 -11.72 -16.67
N GLU A 109 8.73 -11.40 -17.94
CA GLU A 109 9.25 -12.22 -19.03
C GLU A 109 10.78 -12.30 -19.01
N GLN A 110 11.48 -11.19 -18.83
CA GLN A 110 12.94 -11.19 -18.69
C GLN A 110 13.42 -12.08 -17.53
N ARG A 111 12.76 -11.98 -16.39
CA ARG A 111 13.07 -12.83 -15.22
C ARG A 111 12.83 -14.31 -15.49
N ARG A 112 11.81 -14.66 -16.27
CA ARG A 112 11.54 -16.03 -16.68
C ARG A 112 12.67 -16.58 -17.54
N LEU A 113 13.07 -15.85 -18.56
CA LEU A 113 14.15 -16.23 -19.46
C LEU A 113 15.50 -16.37 -18.74
N GLU A 114 15.79 -15.50 -17.79
CA GLU A 114 16.99 -15.60 -16.96
C GLU A 114 17.02 -16.88 -16.12
N ARG A 115 15.89 -17.27 -15.53
CA ARG A 115 15.78 -18.51 -14.75
C ARG A 115 15.96 -19.76 -15.61
N GLU A 116 15.42 -19.76 -16.81
CA GLU A 116 15.57 -20.84 -17.77
C GLU A 116 17.04 -21.02 -18.16
N ARG A 117 17.78 -19.93 -18.41
CA ARG A 117 19.22 -19.95 -18.74
C ARG A 117 20.12 -20.48 -17.60
N VAL A 118 19.73 -20.29 -16.35
CA VAL A 118 20.51 -20.74 -15.20
C VAL A 118 20.28 -22.24 -14.91
N ASN A 119 19.16 -22.78 -15.37
CA ASN A 119 18.80 -24.20 -15.15
C ASN A 119 19.22 -25.11 -16.31
N ASP A 120 19.73 -24.58 -17.41
CA ASP A 120 20.38 -25.30 -18.53
C ASP A 120 21.92 -25.35 -18.33
#